data_5dae38f02f5042f78f12dd7082a9b5af
#
_entry.id   5dae38f02f5042f78f12dd7082a9b5af
#
_cell.length_a   1.000
_cell.length_b   1.000
_cell.length_c   1.000
_cell.angle_alpha   90.00
_cell.angle_beta   90.00
_cell.angle_gamma   90.00
#
_symmetry.space_group_name_H-M   'P 1'
#
loop_
_entity.id
_entity.type
_entity.pdbx_description
1 polymer ?
#
loop_
_entity_poly.entity_id
_entity_poly.type
_entity_poly.pdbx_seq_one_letter_code
_entity_poly.pdbx_strand_id
1 'polypeptide(L)'
;MNKIGIMQLDGKIPNLALMKVAGYHETIGDEVEWYEGLLFAEQYNKIYASKLFSFTPMPQLPENAVIGGTGIDFYNRLPKEIEDATPSYSLYPDCNYHLGFSMKGCRFNCKFCCVPKKEGRPYNYNTIDEILINPNGGNRLMLLDNDYFGGTEWKANLLRIIELKLKVCFVQGLNIRILTDEQAELLAKCDYRNLKFNKKYLTFAWDRFNDGKLIMQGIERCNKAGIPNGHLQFFVLIGFDTTPEQDMERVMTLANLGCMPFVMPYNKADKYQKAFARWVNMRAIFKTVKWEDYKYNTN
;
A
#
# COMPACT_ATOMS: atom_id res chain seq x y z
N MET A 1 -14.12 28.91 15.45
CA MET A 1 -13.18 28.50 14.39
C MET A 1 -11.87 28.18 15.08
N ASN A 2 -11.49 26.89 15.11
CA ASN A 2 -10.22 26.46 15.67
C ASN A 2 -9.18 26.35 14.55
N LYS A 3 -7.91 26.45 14.93
CA LYS A 3 -6.78 26.18 14.02
C LYS A 3 -6.23 24.78 14.29
N ILE A 4 -6.22 23.92 13.27
CA ILE A 4 -5.88 22.50 13.34
C ILE A 4 -4.59 22.24 12.56
N GLY A 5 -3.58 21.75 13.26
CA GLY A 5 -2.31 21.35 12.65
C GLY A 5 -2.32 19.89 12.24
N ILE A 6 -1.87 19.58 11.03
CA ILE A 6 -1.77 18.21 10.49
C ILE A 6 -0.29 17.86 10.28
N MET A 7 0.13 16.66 10.68
CA MET A 7 1.50 16.19 10.51
C MET A 7 1.54 14.74 10.00
N GLN A 8 2.06 14.54 8.80
CA GLN A 8 2.39 13.22 8.28
C GLN A 8 3.86 12.92 8.55
N LEU A 9 4.15 12.02 9.50
CA LEU A 9 5.51 11.72 9.93
C LEU A 9 6.29 10.84 8.94
N ASP A 10 5.57 10.01 8.20
CA ASP A 10 6.16 9.09 7.22
C ASP A 10 5.15 8.70 6.13
N GLY A 11 5.61 7.85 5.21
CA GLY A 11 4.83 7.51 4.02
C GLY A 11 5.08 8.49 2.86
N LYS A 12 4.82 8.01 1.62
CA LYS A 12 5.06 8.77 0.38
C LYS A 12 3.78 9.13 -0.37
N ILE A 13 2.68 8.59 0.06
CA ILE A 13 1.35 8.89 -0.50
C ILE A 13 0.54 9.65 0.54
N PRO A 14 -0.49 10.40 0.13
CA PRO A 14 -1.39 11.06 1.06
C PRO A 14 -1.92 10.10 2.13
N ASN A 15 -1.95 10.55 3.36
CA ASN A 15 -2.44 9.75 4.48
C ASN A 15 -3.95 9.90 4.61
N LEU A 16 -4.70 8.86 4.21
CA LEU A 16 -6.16 8.90 4.18
C LEU A 16 -6.79 9.22 5.55
N ALA A 17 -6.17 8.80 6.66
CA ALA A 17 -6.65 9.13 8.00
C ALA A 17 -6.53 10.64 8.28
N LEU A 18 -5.40 11.24 7.92
CA LEU A 18 -5.21 12.70 8.05
C LEU A 18 -6.11 13.49 7.11
N MET A 19 -6.35 12.97 5.89
CA MET A 19 -7.30 13.57 4.95
C MET A 19 -8.74 13.57 5.52
N LYS A 20 -9.13 12.52 6.25
CA LYS A 20 -10.43 12.47 6.94
C LYS A 20 -10.49 13.43 8.11
N VAL A 21 -9.40 13.56 8.89
CA VAL A 21 -9.29 14.58 9.94
C VAL A 21 -9.47 15.97 9.34
N ALA A 22 -8.76 16.27 8.25
CA ALA A 22 -8.90 17.56 7.57
C ALA A 22 -10.33 17.79 7.10
N GLY A 23 -10.94 16.84 6.40
CA GLY A 23 -12.31 16.95 5.90
C GLY A 23 -13.35 17.14 7.00
N TYR A 24 -13.22 16.45 8.13
CA TYR A 24 -14.08 16.65 9.28
C TYR A 24 -13.98 18.08 9.82
N HIS A 25 -12.76 18.56 10.09
CA HIS A 25 -12.57 19.89 10.66
C HIS A 25 -12.99 21.01 9.71
N GLU A 26 -12.68 20.88 8.41
CA GLU A 26 -13.15 21.82 7.39
C GLU A 26 -14.70 21.88 7.33
N THR A 27 -15.37 20.74 7.47
CA THR A 27 -16.85 20.67 7.45
C THR A 27 -17.50 21.41 8.63
N ILE A 28 -16.84 21.41 9.81
CA ILE A 28 -17.33 22.15 10.97
C ILE A 28 -16.82 23.59 11.06
N GLY A 29 -16.11 24.06 10.03
CA GLY A 29 -15.65 25.44 9.90
C GLY A 29 -14.34 25.76 10.60
N ASP A 30 -13.52 24.75 10.93
CA ASP A 30 -12.16 24.95 11.45
C ASP A 30 -11.17 25.22 10.31
N GLU A 31 -10.11 25.98 10.59
CA GLU A 31 -8.97 26.18 9.70
C GLU A 31 -8.00 25.00 9.82
N VAL A 32 -7.63 24.37 8.70
CA VAL A 32 -6.76 23.19 8.67
C VAL A 32 -5.53 23.46 7.81
N GLU A 33 -4.34 23.23 8.36
CA GLU A 33 -3.07 23.42 7.66
C GLU A 33 -2.01 22.40 8.09
N TRP A 34 -0.89 22.36 7.39
CA TRP A 34 0.28 21.61 7.86
C TRP A 34 0.84 22.24 9.13
N TYR A 35 1.13 21.40 10.14
CA TYR A 35 1.76 21.85 11.38
C TYR A 35 3.18 22.37 11.12
N GLU A 36 3.44 23.63 11.47
CA GLU A 36 4.68 24.32 11.14
C GLU A 36 5.84 24.09 12.15
N GLY A 37 5.58 23.38 13.26
CA GLY A 37 6.59 23.02 14.26
C GLY A 37 6.40 23.67 15.61
N LEU A 38 7.28 23.30 16.56
CA LEU A 38 7.14 23.67 17.99
C LEU A 38 7.09 25.17 18.27
N LEU A 39 7.79 25.96 17.46
CA LEU A 39 7.80 27.43 17.63
C LEU A 39 6.41 28.05 17.40
N PHE A 40 5.55 27.38 16.67
CA PHE A 40 4.20 27.84 16.34
C PHE A 40 3.11 27.02 17.04
N ALA A 41 3.48 26.13 17.97
CA ALA A 41 2.55 25.18 18.60
C ALA A 41 1.36 25.83 19.29
N GLU A 42 1.57 26.99 19.91
CA GLU A 42 0.53 27.76 20.62
C GLU A 42 -0.56 28.32 19.71
N GLN A 43 -0.31 28.41 18.40
CA GLN A 43 -1.29 28.86 17.43
C GLN A 43 -2.37 27.81 17.14
N TYR A 44 -2.10 26.54 17.46
CA TYR A 44 -2.98 25.43 17.15
C TYR A 44 -3.82 25.00 18.36
N ASN A 45 -5.12 24.94 18.17
CA ASN A 45 -6.03 24.39 19.17
C ASN A 45 -5.83 22.88 19.32
N LYS A 46 -5.51 22.19 18.22
CA LYS A 46 -5.24 20.76 18.19
C LYS A 46 -4.30 20.39 17.05
N ILE A 47 -3.47 19.38 17.27
CA ILE A 47 -2.53 18.88 16.27
C ILE A 47 -2.79 17.38 16.11
N TYR A 48 -2.87 16.89 14.87
CA TYR A 48 -2.99 15.48 14.55
C TYR A 48 -1.74 15.00 13.81
N ALA A 49 -1.06 14.01 14.40
CA ALA A 49 0.13 13.42 13.81
C ALA A 49 -0.10 11.95 13.47
N SER A 50 0.29 11.51 12.28
CA SER A 50 0.19 10.12 11.88
C SER A 50 1.55 9.51 11.58
N LYS A 51 1.81 8.34 12.19
CA LYS A 51 3.00 7.53 11.98
C LYS A 51 2.61 6.12 11.52
N LEU A 52 3.07 5.72 10.33
CA LEU A 52 2.75 4.42 9.75
C LEU A 52 3.76 3.33 10.14
N PHE A 53 5.05 3.69 10.31
CA PHE A 53 6.11 2.71 10.54
C PHE A 53 6.70 2.86 11.95
N SER A 54 6.86 1.75 12.67
CA SER A 54 7.40 1.73 14.03
C SER A 54 8.83 2.26 14.13
N PHE A 55 9.63 2.09 13.06
CA PHE A 55 11.03 2.55 12.99
C PHE A 55 11.20 4.03 12.67
N THR A 56 10.14 4.77 12.30
CA THR A 56 10.23 6.22 12.08
C THR A 56 10.47 6.93 13.42
N PRO A 57 11.51 7.78 13.54
CA PRO A 57 11.73 8.55 14.75
C PRO A 57 10.54 9.46 15.07
N MET A 58 10.22 9.61 16.36
CA MET A 58 9.22 10.58 16.82
C MET A 58 9.87 11.94 17.05
N PRO A 59 9.38 13.01 16.42
CA PRO A 59 9.78 14.36 16.80
C PRO A 59 9.17 14.73 18.17
N GLN A 60 9.70 15.77 18.78
CA GLN A 60 9.04 16.37 19.92
C GLN A 60 7.73 17.03 19.45
N LEU A 61 6.64 16.72 20.13
CA LEU A 61 5.31 17.28 19.86
C LEU A 61 4.76 17.95 21.11
N PRO A 62 3.91 18.99 20.97
CA PRO A 62 3.26 19.63 22.09
C PRO A 62 2.18 18.72 22.72
N GLU A 63 1.75 19.07 23.96
CA GLU A 63 0.80 18.26 24.73
C GLU A 63 -0.59 18.13 24.08
N ASN A 64 -1.01 19.12 23.28
CA ASN A 64 -2.26 19.10 22.54
C ASN A 64 -2.21 18.25 21.26
N ALA A 65 -1.12 17.53 21.00
CA ALA A 65 -1.00 16.64 19.84
C ALA A 65 -1.66 15.28 20.07
N VAL A 66 -2.52 14.88 19.14
CA VAL A 66 -3.09 13.53 19.04
C VAL A 66 -2.30 12.73 18.04
N ILE A 67 -1.69 11.64 18.50
CA ILE A 67 -0.80 10.84 17.69
C ILE A 67 -1.49 9.51 17.38
N GLY A 68 -1.54 9.15 16.08
CA GLY A 68 -2.12 7.90 15.61
C GLY A 68 -1.28 7.21 14.56
N GLY A 69 -1.88 6.16 14.00
CA GLY A 69 -1.30 5.36 12.93
C GLY A 69 -0.70 4.03 13.38
N THR A 70 -0.51 3.13 12.43
CA THR A 70 -0.08 1.74 12.64
C THR A 70 1.28 1.62 13.33
N GLY A 71 2.16 2.60 13.15
CA GLY A 71 3.49 2.66 13.80
C GLY A 71 3.45 3.05 15.27
N ILE A 72 2.29 3.46 15.79
CA ILE A 72 2.05 3.78 17.21
C ILE A 72 1.27 2.65 17.88
N ASP A 73 0.05 2.38 17.38
CA ASP A 73 -0.82 1.36 17.92
C ASP A 73 -1.74 0.80 16.82
N PHE A 74 -1.83 -0.52 16.75
CA PHE A 74 -2.71 -1.21 15.79
C PHE A 74 -4.19 -1.07 16.13
N TYR A 75 -4.53 -0.83 17.38
CA TYR A 75 -5.91 -0.78 17.88
C TYR A 75 -6.47 0.64 17.94
N ASN A 76 -5.61 1.64 17.83
CA ASN A 76 -6.07 3.03 17.80
C ASN A 76 -6.93 3.29 16.55
N ARG A 77 -8.09 3.90 16.74
CA ARG A 77 -9.07 4.22 15.69
C ARG A 77 -9.38 5.71 15.74
N LEU A 78 -9.72 6.25 14.59
CA LEU A 78 -10.32 7.58 14.54
C LEU A 78 -11.69 7.54 15.24
N PRO A 79 -12.09 8.61 15.93
CA PRO A 79 -13.50 8.81 16.32
C PRO A 79 -14.42 8.59 15.13
N LYS A 80 -15.63 8.08 15.41
CA LYS A 80 -16.56 7.68 14.34
C LYS A 80 -16.90 8.83 13.40
N GLU A 81 -17.12 10.02 13.94
CA GLU A 81 -17.40 11.25 13.18
C GLU A 81 -16.28 11.62 12.19
N ILE A 82 -15.02 11.36 12.56
CA ILE A 82 -13.86 11.57 11.68
C ILE A 82 -13.70 10.40 10.70
N GLU A 83 -13.92 9.14 11.16
CA GLU A 83 -13.83 7.97 10.27
C GLU A 83 -14.87 8.01 9.16
N ASP A 84 -16.05 8.56 9.43
CA ASP A 84 -17.15 8.71 8.48
C ASP A 84 -17.01 9.99 7.60
N ALA A 85 -16.08 10.89 7.93
CA ALA A 85 -15.90 12.13 7.17
C ALA A 85 -15.36 11.88 5.76
N THR A 86 -15.77 12.72 4.82
CA THR A 86 -15.25 12.76 3.47
C THR A 86 -13.78 13.23 3.51
N PRO A 87 -12.82 12.49 2.92
CA PRO A 87 -11.43 12.91 2.90
C PRO A 87 -11.22 14.22 2.14
N SER A 88 -10.54 15.19 2.74
CA SER A 88 -10.13 16.43 2.07
C SER A 88 -8.78 16.27 1.36
N TYR A 89 -8.68 16.83 0.17
CA TYR A 89 -7.43 16.91 -0.60
C TYR A 89 -6.74 18.28 -0.48
N SER A 90 -7.27 19.20 0.33
CA SER A 90 -6.76 20.57 0.48
C SER A 90 -5.26 20.62 0.82
N LEU A 91 -4.82 19.73 1.72
CA LEU A 91 -3.41 19.59 2.12
C LEU A 91 -2.53 18.86 1.09
N TYR A 92 -3.10 18.28 0.06
CA TYR A 92 -2.40 17.50 -0.96
C TYR A 92 -2.75 17.99 -2.39
N PRO A 93 -2.49 19.29 -2.71
CA PRO A 93 -2.91 19.89 -3.99
C PRO A 93 -2.29 19.20 -5.22
N ASP A 94 -1.09 18.63 -5.07
CA ASP A 94 -0.40 17.90 -6.14
C ASP A 94 -0.89 16.45 -6.32
N CYS A 95 -1.81 15.97 -5.47
CA CYS A 95 -2.38 14.65 -5.60
C CYS A 95 -3.31 14.58 -6.81
N ASN A 96 -2.88 13.87 -7.85
CA ASN A 96 -3.57 13.76 -9.13
C ASN A 96 -4.21 12.39 -9.36
N TYR A 97 -4.69 11.76 -8.29
CA TYR A 97 -5.43 10.51 -8.29
C TYR A 97 -6.44 10.48 -7.15
N HIS A 98 -7.49 9.67 -7.31
CA HIS A 98 -8.41 9.33 -6.24
C HIS A 98 -7.78 8.26 -5.34
N LEU A 99 -7.99 8.32 -4.03
CA LEU A 99 -7.40 7.44 -3.04
C LEU A 99 -8.46 6.93 -2.08
N GLY A 100 -8.53 5.62 -1.88
CA GLY A 100 -9.47 5.05 -0.92
C GLY A 100 -9.38 3.55 -0.75
N PHE A 101 -10.28 3.03 0.08
CA PHE A 101 -10.52 1.61 0.27
C PHE A 101 -11.88 1.25 -0.31
N SER A 102 -11.97 0.23 -1.16
CA SER A 102 -13.25 -0.36 -1.53
C SER A 102 -13.67 -1.43 -0.52
N MET A 103 -12.69 -2.04 0.14
CA MET A 103 -12.88 -2.98 1.23
C MET A 103 -11.77 -2.84 2.29
N LYS A 104 -12.05 -3.25 3.51
CA LYS A 104 -11.06 -3.35 4.60
C LYS A 104 -11.01 -4.78 5.14
N GLY A 105 -9.95 -5.09 5.91
CA GLY A 105 -9.71 -6.42 6.46
C GLY A 105 -9.03 -7.39 5.50
N CYS A 106 -8.82 -8.63 5.95
CA CYS A 106 -8.16 -9.66 5.16
C CYS A 106 -8.65 -11.05 5.56
N ARG A 107 -8.81 -11.96 4.58
CA ARG A 107 -9.19 -13.38 4.80
C ARG A 107 -8.09 -14.19 5.49
N PHE A 108 -6.84 -13.72 5.39
CA PHE A 108 -5.66 -14.43 5.84
C PHE A 108 -5.21 -13.94 7.21
N ASN A 109 -4.58 -14.84 7.98
CA ASN A 109 -3.98 -14.53 9.28
C ASN A 109 -2.46 -14.78 9.23
N CYS A 110 -1.77 -14.02 8.38
CA CYS A 110 -0.33 -14.10 8.22
C CYS A 110 0.37 -13.60 9.48
N LYS A 111 1.27 -14.40 10.08
CA LYS A 111 1.94 -14.10 11.36
C LYS A 111 2.77 -12.82 11.34
N PHE A 112 3.29 -12.43 10.18
CA PHE A 112 4.07 -11.21 9.99
C PHE A 112 3.20 -9.95 9.75
N CYS A 113 1.89 -10.11 9.51
CA CYS A 113 1.01 -9.04 9.05
C CYS A 113 0.17 -8.47 10.19
N CYS A 114 0.06 -7.14 10.25
CA CYS A 114 -0.77 -6.44 11.23
C CYS A 114 -2.26 -6.33 10.82
N VAL A 115 -2.60 -6.53 9.55
CA VAL A 115 -3.95 -6.29 9.01
C VAL A 115 -5.04 -7.08 9.76
N PRO A 116 -4.89 -8.39 10.04
CA PRO A 116 -5.91 -9.13 10.78
C PRO A 116 -6.18 -8.59 12.18
N LYS A 117 -5.14 -8.06 12.85
CA LYS A 117 -5.26 -7.44 14.18
C LYS A 117 -5.87 -6.04 14.09
N LYS A 118 -5.51 -5.31 13.05
CA LYS A 118 -5.94 -3.93 12.84
C LYS A 118 -7.34 -3.81 12.27
N GLU A 119 -7.67 -4.59 11.23
CA GLU A 119 -8.89 -4.41 10.45
C GLU A 119 -9.86 -5.59 10.58
N GLY A 120 -9.39 -6.76 11.01
CA GLY A 120 -10.21 -7.95 11.17
C GLY A 120 -10.53 -8.66 9.86
N ARG A 121 -11.72 -9.28 9.81
CA ARG A 121 -12.23 -10.00 8.64
C ARG A 121 -12.60 -9.02 7.52
N PRO A 122 -12.62 -9.48 6.24
CA PRO A 122 -13.00 -8.64 5.11
C PRO A 122 -14.44 -8.10 5.23
N TYR A 123 -14.61 -6.85 4.88
CA TYR A 123 -15.92 -6.22 4.72
C TYR A 123 -15.84 -5.13 3.63
N ASN A 124 -16.96 -4.90 2.93
CA ASN A 124 -17.07 -3.81 1.96
C ASN A 124 -17.04 -2.48 2.71
N TYR A 125 -16.38 -1.48 2.13
CA TYR A 125 -16.17 -0.20 2.81
C TYR A 125 -16.76 0.96 2.01
N ASN A 126 -16.24 1.28 0.83
CA ASN A 126 -16.79 2.26 -0.09
C ASN A 126 -17.03 1.65 -1.46
N THR A 127 -17.99 2.17 -2.19
CA THR A 127 -18.12 1.96 -3.63
C THR A 127 -17.02 2.70 -4.38
N ILE A 128 -16.78 2.35 -5.64
CA ILE A 128 -15.81 3.09 -6.47
C ILE A 128 -16.24 4.55 -6.62
N ASP A 129 -17.54 4.83 -6.82
CA ASP A 129 -18.05 6.18 -7.00
C ASP A 129 -17.84 7.06 -5.75
N GLU A 130 -17.97 6.50 -4.54
CA GLU A 130 -17.66 7.21 -3.28
C GLU A 130 -16.18 7.51 -3.08
N ILE A 131 -15.27 6.81 -3.78
CA ILE A 131 -13.83 7.10 -3.74
C ILE A 131 -13.46 8.19 -4.76
N LEU A 132 -14.23 8.39 -5.82
CA LEU A 132 -13.92 9.31 -6.92
C LEU A 132 -14.23 10.79 -6.58
N ILE A 133 -13.67 11.29 -5.48
CA ILE A 133 -13.97 12.61 -4.92
C ILE A 133 -12.86 13.66 -5.10
N ASN A 134 -11.65 13.27 -5.55
CA ASN A 134 -10.57 14.22 -5.77
C ASN A 134 -10.84 15.06 -7.03
N PRO A 135 -10.98 16.40 -6.95
CA PRO A 135 -11.20 17.25 -8.13
C PRO A 135 -10.06 17.17 -9.15
N ASN A 136 -8.84 16.86 -8.70
CA ASN A 136 -7.65 16.72 -9.53
C ASN A 136 -7.33 15.26 -9.91
N GLY A 137 -8.17 14.30 -9.51
CA GLY A 137 -7.91 12.86 -9.65
C GLY A 137 -7.96 12.34 -11.09
N GLY A 138 -8.74 12.99 -11.94
CA GLY A 138 -8.97 12.59 -13.33
C GLY A 138 -9.48 11.14 -13.42
N ASN A 139 -8.82 10.31 -14.22
CA ASN A 139 -9.16 8.89 -14.35
C ASN A 139 -8.19 7.96 -13.60
N ARG A 140 -7.52 8.44 -12.54
CA ARG A 140 -6.55 7.64 -11.77
C ARG A 140 -7.14 7.27 -10.43
N LEU A 141 -7.13 5.97 -10.12
CA LEU A 141 -7.66 5.41 -8.88
C LEU A 141 -6.57 4.59 -8.17
N MET A 142 -6.28 4.94 -6.93
CA MET A 142 -5.35 4.22 -6.06
C MET A 142 -6.15 3.52 -4.95
N LEU A 143 -6.20 2.19 -4.98
CA LEU A 143 -6.87 1.37 -3.98
C LEU A 143 -5.88 0.89 -2.92
N LEU A 144 -6.24 1.10 -1.66
CA LEU A 144 -5.45 0.72 -0.49
C LEU A 144 -5.85 -0.63 0.09
N ASP A 145 -6.73 -1.36 -0.57
CA ASP A 145 -7.31 -2.62 -0.13
C ASP A 145 -6.24 -3.66 0.19
N ASN A 146 -6.33 -4.28 1.38
CA ASN A 146 -5.37 -5.29 1.83
C ASN A 146 -5.66 -6.70 1.25
N ASP A 147 -6.91 -6.98 0.88
CA ASP A 147 -7.35 -8.23 0.26
C ASP A 147 -8.52 -7.96 -0.70
N TYR A 148 -8.24 -7.26 -1.80
CA TYR A 148 -9.25 -6.75 -2.74
C TYR A 148 -10.34 -7.78 -3.10
N PHE A 149 -9.97 -9.03 -3.34
CA PHE A 149 -10.91 -10.11 -3.66
C PHE A 149 -11.55 -10.75 -2.41
N GLY A 150 -11.35 -10.18 -1.23
CA GLY A 150 -11.96 -10.64 0.04
C GLY A 150 -13.34 -10.06 0.31
N GLY A 151 -13.64 -8.88 -0.24
CA GLY A 151 -14.96 -8.27 -0.17
C GLY A 151 -15.96 -8.96 -1.10
N THR A 152 -17.25 -8.88 -0.82
CA THR A 152 -18.31 -9.46 -1.68
C THR A 152 -18.51 -8.65 -2.94
N GLU A 153 -18.25 -7.35 -2.91
CA GLU A 153 -18.48 -6.41 -4.02
C GLU A 153 -17.28 -6.28 -4.98
N TRP A 154 -16.25 -7.12 -4.84
CA TRP A 154 -15.04 -7.02 -5.68
C TRP A 154 -15.36 -7.01 -7.18
N LYS A 155 -16.34 -7.81 -7.61
CA LYS A 155 -16.71 -7.94 -9.02
C LYS A 155 -17.42 -6.69 -9.53
N ALA A 156 -18.39 -6.18 -8.77
CA ALA A 156 -19.10 -4.95 -9.11
C ALA A 156 -18.12 -3.76 -9.17
N ASN A 157 -17.23 -3.64 -8.20
CA ASN A 157 -16.19 -2.63 -8.16
C ASN A 157 -15.24 -2.72 -9.36
N LEU A 158 -14.81 -3.94 -9.75
CA LEU A 158 -13.91 -4.12 -10.89
C LEU A 158 -14.59 -3.81 -12.23
N LEU A 159 -15.86 -4.20 -12.39
CA LEU A 159 -16.67 -3.84 -13.56
C LEU A 159 -16.87 -2.32 -13.64
N ARG A 160 -17.10 -1.65 -12.52
CA ARG A 160 -17.23 -0.18 -12.48
C ARG A 160 -15.92 0.52 -12.87
N ILE A 161 -14.78 0.01 -12.41
CA ILE A 161 -13.45 0.49 -12.82
C ILE A 161 -13.26 0.38 -14.34
N ILE A 162 -13.67 -0.75 -14.93
CA ILE A 162 -13.57 -0.99 -16.38
C ILE A 162 -14.50 -0.05 -17.15
N GLU A 163 -15.76 0.06 -16.73
CA GLU A 163 -16.77 0.93 -17.34
C GLU A 163 -16.32 2.39 -17.40
N LEU A 164 -15.80 2.90 -16.27
CA LEU A 164 -15.29 4.27 -16.15
C LEU A 164 -13.90 4.47 -16.79
N LYS A 165 -13.30 3.42 -17.36
CA LYS A 165 -11.96 3.43 -17.96
C LYS A 165 -10.90 4.03 -17.03
N LEU A 166 -10.97 3.66 -15.75
CA LEU A 166 -10.03 4.14 -14.75
C LEU A 166 -8.68 3.43 -14.88
N LYS A 167 -7.61 4.20 -14.69
CA LYS A 167 -6.28 3.67 -14.42
C LYS A 167 -6.22 3.28 -12.94
N VAL A 168 -6.16 1.98 -12.65
CA VAL A 168 -6.20 1.50 -11.27
C VAL A 168 -4.84 1.01 -10.78
N CYS A 169 -4.47 1.40 -9.55
CA CYS A 169 -3.32 0.88 -8.83
C CYS A 169 -3.78 0.14 -7.56
N PHE A 170 -3.44 -1.15 -7.46
CA PHE A 170 -3.65 -1.96 -6.25
C PHE A 170 -2.39 -1.89 -5.38
N VAL A 171 -2.36 -0.97 -4.41
CA VAL A 171 -1.14 -0.61 -3.66
C VAL A 171 -0.58 -1.74 -2.82
N GLN A 172 -1.46 -2.47 -2.12
CA GLN A 172 -1.05 -3.54 -1.20
C GLN A 172 -0.76 -4.87 -1.89
N GLY A 173 -1.04 -4.94 -3.20
CA GLY A 173 -0.93 -6.15 -3.98
C GLY A 173 -2.16 -7.06 -3.86
N LEU A 174 -2.26 -7.96 -4.82
CA LEU A 174 -3.34 -8.95 -4.94
C LEU A 174 -2.83 -10.33 -4.50
N ASN A 175 -3.73 -11.21 -4.07
CA ASN A 175 -3.34 -12.57 -3.67
C ASN A 175 -3.44 -13.53 -4.86
N ILE A 176 -2.31 -13.82 -5.51
CA ILE A 176 -2.24 -14.66 -6.69
C ILE A 176 -2.53 -16.15 -6.40
N ARG A 177 -2.28 -16.62 -5.16
CA ARG A 177 -2.44 -18.04 -4.77
C ARG A 177 -3.86 -18.55 -4.90
N ILE A 178 -4.82 -17.65 -4.79
CA ILE A 178 -6.26 -17.94 -4.83
C ILE A 178 -6.98 -17.18 -5.95
N LEU A 179 -6.21 -16.59 -6.85
CA LEU A 179 -6.76 -15.91 -8.03
C LEU A 179 -7.55 -16.89 -8.86
N THR A 180 -8.80 -16.57 -9.20
CA THR A 180 -9.64 -17.37 -10.11
C THR A 180 -9.45 -16.96 -11.57
N ASP A 181 -9.89 -17.78 -12.50
CA ASP A 181 -9.83 -17.46 -13.94
C ASP A 181 -10.70 -16.22 -14.24
N GLU A 182 -11.90 -16.12 -13.67
CA GLU A 182 -12.76 -14.93 -13.79
C GLU A 182 -12.08 -13.65 -13.29
N GLN A 183 -11.40 -13.71 -12.13
CA GLN A 183 -10.68 -12.58 -11.59
C GLN A 183 -9.52 -12.15 -12.52
N ALA A 184 -8.77 -13.11 -13.06
CA ALA A 184 -7.69 -12.84 -14.00
C ALA A 184 -8.20 -12.22 -15.31
N GLU A 185 -9.30 -12.71 -15.86
CA GLU A 185 -9.94 -12.18 -17.08
C GLU A 185 -10.43 -10.75 -16.89
N LEU A 186 -11.05 -10.44 -15.74
CA LEU A 186 -11.48 -9.07 -15.44
C LEU A 186 -10.31 -8.14 -15.19
N LEU A 187 -9.26 -8.60 -14.49
CA LEU A 187 -8.03 -7.81 -14.31
C LEU A 187 -7.37 -7.49 -15.66
N ALA A 188 -7.37 -8.44 -16.61
CA ALA A 188 -6.81 -8.22 -17.96
C ALA A 188 -7.53 -7.11 -18.73
N LYS A 189 -8.82 -6.86 -18.44
CA LYS A 189 -9.63 -5.80 -19.05
C LYS A 189 -9.40 -4.43 -18.39
N CYS A 190 -8.80 -4.39 -17.18
CA CYS A 190 -8.50 -3.14 -16.48
C CYS A 190 -7.27 -2.44 -17.06
N ASP A 191 -7.24 -1.11 -16.97
CA ASP A 191 -6.02 -0.34 -17.16
C ASP A 191 -5.24 -0.27 -15.84
N TYR A 192 -4.70 -1.44 -15.40
CA TYR A 192 -3.91 -1.52 -14.17
C TYR A 192 -2.56 -0.81 -14.32
N ARG A 193 -2.12 -0.15 -13.27
CA ARG A 193 -0.93 0.71 -13.26
C ARG A 193 -0.11 0.55 -11.98
N ASN A 194 1.16 0.95 -12.08
CA ASN A 194 2.03 1.11 -10.91
C ASN A 194 1.64 2.39 -10.12
N LEU A 195 2.28 2.59 -8.95
CA LEU A 195 2.06 3.76 -8.08
C LEU A 195 2.19 5.13 -8.78
N LYS A 196 2.95 5.23 -9.86
CA LYS A 196 3.13 6.45 -10.64
C LYS A 196 2.18 6.56 -11.84
N PHE A 197 1.32 5.60 -12.06
CA PHE A 197 0.40 5.50 -13.20
C PHE A 197 1.05 5.54 -14.59
N ASN A 198 2.37 5.32 -14.69
CA ASN A 198 3.12 5.43 -15.94
C ASN A 198 3.50 4.08 -16.58
N LYS A 199 3.32 2.95 -15.87
CA LYS A 199 3.62 1.60 -16.37
C LYS A 199 2.52 0.63 -15.99
N LYS A 200 2.29 -0.39 -16.84
CA LYS A 200 1.38 -1.49 -16.55
C LYS A 200 2.05 -2.49 -15.62
N TYR A 201 1.61 -2.53 -14.35
CA TYR A 201 2.03 -3.52 -13.36
C TYR A 201 0.84 -3.92 -12.50
N LEU A 202 0.68 -5.23 -12.32
CA LEU A 202 -0.09 -5.83 -11.24
C LEU A 202 0.88 -6.33 -10.18
N THR A 203 0.64 -5.95 -8.94
CA THR A 203 1.47 -6.37 -7.81
C THR A 203 0.82 -7.52 -7.08
N PHE A 204 1.61 -8.56 -6.83
CA PHE A 204 1.26 -9.77 -6.06
C PHE A 204 2.26 -9.97 -4.93
N ALA A 205 2.14 -11.04 -4.14
CA ALA A 205 3.08 -11.40 -3.11
C ALA A 205 3.46 -12.88 -3.15
N TRP A 206 4.73 -13.18 -2.88
CA TRP A 206 5.25 -14.51 -2.61
C TRP A 206 6.03 -14.50 -1.28
N ASP A 207 5.31 -14.61 -0.17
CA ASP A 207 5.89 -14.44 1.16
C ASP A 207 6.41 -15.75 1.76
N ARG A 208 5.79 -16.90 1.46
CA ARG A 208 6.17 -18.21 1.99
C ARG A 208 6.76 -19.07 0.90
N PHE A 209 7.89 -19.72 1.19
CA PHE A 209 8.60 -20.58 0.25
C PHE A 209 7.69 -21.69 -0.32
N ASN A 210 6.92 -22.36 0.54
CA ASN A 210 6.05 -23.47 0.18
C ASN A 210 4.85 -23.11 -0.72
N ASP A 211 4.59 -21.83 -0.95
CA ASP A 211 3.51 -21.39 -1.83
C ASP A 211 3.87 -21.47 -3.34
N GLY A 212 5.09 -21.87 -3.68
CA GLY A 212 5.62 -21.85 -5.06
C GLY A 212 4.69 -22.46 -6.11
N LYS A 213 4.11 -23.65 -5.84
CA LYS A 213 3.15 -24.29 -6.75
C LYS A 213 1.93 -23.41 -7.04
N LEU A 214 1.35 -22.79 -6.01
CA LEU A 214 0.19 -21.91 -6.13
C LEU A 214 0.55 -20.60 -6.87
N ILE A 215 1.75 -20.09 -6.65
CA ILE A 215 2.27 -18.93 -7.37
C ILE A 215 2.37 -19.21 -8.85
N MET A 216 2.97 -20.36 -9.24
CA MET A 216 3.09 -20.76 -10.66
C MET A 216 1.73 -20.91 -11.32
N GLN A 217 0.77 -21.55 -10.66
CA GLN A 217 -0.60 -21.69 -11.16
C GLN A 217 -1.28 -20.33 -11.37
N GLY A 218 -1.06 -19.38 -10.44
CA GLY A 218 -1.60 -18.05 -10.56
C GLY A 218 -0.97 -17.24 -11.71
N ILE A 219 0.34 -17.36 -11.93
CA ILE A 219 1.04 -16.76 -13.06
C ILE A 219 0.48 -17.33 -14.38
N GLU A 220 0.28 -18.65 -14.46
CA GLU A 220 -0.33 -19.29 -15.63
C GLU A 220 -1.74 -18.76 -15.92
N ARG A 221 -2.59 -18.57 -14.89
CA ARG A 221 -3.92 -17.95 -15.03
C ARG A 221 -3.82 -16.54 -15.58
N CYS A 222 -2.92 -15.72 -15.05
CA CYS A 222 -2.67 -14.38 -15.58
C CYS A 222 -2.30 -14.42 -17.06
N ASN A 223 -1.39 -15.32 -17.46
CA ASN A 223 -0.95 -15.47 -18.84
C ASN A 223 -2.08 -15.93 -19.75
N LYS A 224 -2.91 -16.91 -19.33
CA LYS A 224 -4.10 -17.35 -20.08
C LYS A 224 -5.09 -16.23 -20.28
N ALA A 225 -5.24 -15.34 -19.31
CA ALA A 225 -6.08 -14.14 -19.42
C ALA A 225 -5.47 -13.01 -20.27
N GLY A 226 -4.25 -13.17 -20.78
CA GLY A 226 -3.56 -12.18 -21.60
C GLY A 226 -2.72 -11.16 -20.83
N ILE A 227 -2.42 -11.40 -19.55
CA ILE A 227 -1.53 -10.56 -18.75
C ILE A 227 -0.11 -11.13 -18.84
N PRO A 228 0.86 -10.45 -19.50
CA PRO A 228 2.20 -10.97 -19.69
C PRO A 228 3.03 -10.92 -18.41
N ASN A 229 4.00 -11.81 -18.26
CA ASN A 229 4.89 -11.89 -17.09
C ASN A 229 5.60 -10.57 -16.77
N GLY A 230 5.99 -9.81 -17.79
CA GLY A 230 6.61 -8.48 -17.61
C GLY A 230 5.71 -7.43 -16.94
N HIS A 231 4.42 -7.70 -16.80
CA HIS A 231 3.47 -6.88 -16.03
C HIS A 231 3.26 -7.38 -14.60
N LEU A 232 3.81 -8.54 -14.22
CA LEU A 232 3.63 -9.13 -12.89
C LEU A 232 4.79 -8.73 -11.98
N GLN A 233 4.52 -7.94 -10.96
CA GLN A 233 5.45 -7.61 -9.89
C GLN A 233 5.13 -8.45 -8.66
N PHE A 234 6.15 -8.95 -7.97
CA PHE A 234 5.97 -9.72 -6.74
C PHE A 234 6.71 -9.09 -5.58
N PHE A 235 6.00 -8.76 -4.53
CA PHE A 235 6.59 -8.55 -3.22
C PHE A 235 7.10 -9.90 -2.71
N VAL A 236 8.35 -9.98 -2.30
CA VAL A 236 8.99 -11.18 -1.75
C VAL A 236 9.48 -10.84 -0.35
N LEU A 237 8.74 -11.30 0.66
CA LEU A 237 9.14 -11.14 2.06
C LEU A 237 10.32 -12.07 2.34
N ILE A 238 11.38 -11.55 2.93
CA ILE A 238 12.58 -12.31 3.31
C ILE A 238 12.87 -12.20 4.79
N GLY A 239 13.53 -13.24 5.35
CA GLY A 239 14.03 -13.23 6.74
C GLY A 239 12.99 -13.39 7.83
N PHE A 240 11.74 -13.76 7.49
CA PHE A 240 10.71 -14.08 8.49
C PHE A 240 10.67 -15.59 8.78
N ASP A 241 10.52 -16.40 7.76
CA ASP A 241 10.35 -17.86 7.85
C ASP A 241 11.00 -18.54 6.63
N THR A 242 12.13 -17.97 6.18
CA THR A 242 12.87 -18.42 5.00
C THR A 242 14.37 -18.31 5.21
N THR A 243 15.14 -19.20 4.53
CA THR A 243 16.59 -19.12 4.49
C THR A 243 17.08 -18.25 3.33
N PRO A 244 18.35 -17.78 3.33
CA PRO A 244 18.93 -17.04 2.20
C PRO A 244 18.85 -17.78 0.86
N GLU A 245 18.96 -19.13 0.87
CA GLU A 245 18.87 -19.96 -0.32
C GLU A 245 17.44 -19.96 -0.88
N GLN A 246 16.43 -20.07 0.00
CA GLN A 246 15.01 -20.01 -0.35
C GLN A 246 14.61 -18.61 -0.86
N ASP A 247 15.20 -17.57 -0.29
CA ASP A 247 15.00 -16.19 -0.74
C ASP A 247 15.54 -16.01 -2.17
N MET A 248 16.77 -16.50 -2.43
CA MET A 248 17.39 -16.49 -3.75
C MET A 248 16.58 -17.28 -4.76
N GLU A 249 16.14 -18.50 -4.42
CA GLU A 249 15.36 -19.37 -5.30
C GLU A 249 14.05 -18.68 -5.75
N ARG A 250 13.30 -18.09 -4.83
CA ARG A 250 12.06 -17.36 -5.16
C ARG A 250 12.31 -16.19 -6.10
N VAL A 251 13.33 -15.38 -5.79
CA VAL A 251 13.69 -14.21 -6.59
C VAL A 251 14.14 -14.61 -7.99
N MET A 252 15.01 -15.63 -8.11
CA MET A 252 15.52 -16.09 -9.40
C MET A 252 14.44 -16.80 -10.22
N THR A 253 13.55 -17.57 -9.58
CA THR A 253 12.40 -18.18 -10.25
C THR A 253 11.51 -17.13 -10.91
N LEU A 254 11.16 -16.07 -10.19
CA LEU A 254 10.37 -14.96 -10.74
C LEU A 254 11.10 -14.23 -11.86
N ALA A 255 12.39 -13.96 -11.68
CA ALA A 255 13.20 -13.27 -12.69
C ALA A 255 13.34 -14.09 -13.99
N ASN A 256 13.59 -15.41 -13.88
CA ASN A 256 13.72 -16.30 -15.01
C ASN A 256 12.39 -16.44 -15.81
N LEU A 257 11.25 -16.30 -15.14
CA LEU A 257 9.94 -16.23 -15.78
C LEU A 257 9.66 -14.87 -16.44
N GLY A 258 10.54 -13.88 -16.27
CA GLY A 258 10.33 -12.50 -16.74
C GLY A 258 9.40 -11.67 -15.87
N CYS A 259 9.04 -12.16 -14.68
CA CYS A 259 8.35 -11.38 -13.66
C CYS A 259 9.30 -10.44 -12.92
N MET A 260 8.76 -9.51 -12.15
CA MET A 260 9.55 -8.50 -11.43
C MET A 260 9.54 -8.76 -9.93
N PRO A 261 10.59 -9.37 -9.35
CA PRO A 261 10.70 -9.46 -7.90
C PRO A 261 10.97 -8.07 -7.30
N PHE A 262 10.38 -7.83 -6.12
CA PHE A 262 10.65 -6.70 -5.25
C PHE A 262 10.78 -7.20 -3.82
N VAL A 263 11.98 -7.21 -3.29
CA VAL A 263 12.30 -7.80 -1.99
C VAL A 263 11.91 -6.86 -0.85
N MET A 264 11.19 -7.40 0.12
CA MET A 264 10.77 -6.73 1.34
C MET A 264 11.46 -7.38 2.55
N PRO A 265 12.47 -6.75 3.16
CA PRO A 265 13.11 -7.26 4.36
C PRO A 265 12.16 -7.19 5.55
N TYR A 266 12.01 -8.30 6.28
CA TYR A 266 11.28 -8.33 7.55
C TYR A 266 12.01 -7.54 8.63
N ASN A 267 13.32 -7.75 8.76
CA ASN A 267 14.18 -6.99 9.64
C ASN A 267 15.10 -6.06 8.83
N LYS A 268 14.78 -4.78 8.79
CA LYS A 268 15.57 -3.78 8.05
C LYS A 268 16.94 -3.47 8.67
N ALA A 269 17.19 -3.89 9.91
CA ALA A 269 18.49 -3.77 10.57
C ALA A 269 19.43 -4.94 10.23
N ASP A 270 18.90 -6.07 9.76
CA ASP A 270 19.67 -7.23 9.35
C ASP A 270 20.49 -6.93 8.10
N LYS A 271 21.81 -7.19 8.18
CA LYS A 271 22.77 -6.85 7.11
C LYS A 271 22.48 -7.61 5.81
N TYR A 272 22.20 -8.93 5.90
CA TYR A 272 21.87 -9.74 4.73
C TYR A 272 20.58 -9.23 4.06
N GLN A 273 19.49 -9.11 4.82
CA GLN A 273 18.20 -8.71 4.28
C GLN A 273 18.28 -7.32 3.62
N LYS A 274 18.99 -6.38 4.24
CA LYS A 274 19.19 -5.03 3.70
C LYS A 274 19.98 -5.06 2.39
N ALA A 275 21.08 -5.82 2.35
CA ALA A 275 21.94 -5.94 1.16
C ALA A 275 21.21 -6.67 0.03
N PHE A 276 20.54 -7.78 0.32
CA PHE A 276 19.79 -8.57 -0.66
C PHE A 276 18.62 -7.77 -1.26
N ALA A 277 17.85 -7.07 -0.43
CA ALA A 277 16.80 -6.17 -0.91
C ALA A 277 17.34 -5.06 -1.80
N ARG A 278 18.49 -4.46 -1.44
CA ARG A 278 19.13 -3.43 -2.26
C ARG A 278 19.57 -3.99 -3.61
N TRP A 279 20.21 -5.15 -3.61
CA TRP A 279 20.66 -5.81 -4.82
C TRP A 279 19.50 -6.10 -5.79
N VAL A 280 18.43 -6.74 -5.33
CA VAL A 280 17.27 -7.08 -6.18
C VAL A 280 16.50 -5.85 -6.64
N ASN A 281 16.24 -4.90 -5.72
CA ASN A 281 15.38 -3.76 -6.00
C ASN A 281 16.03 -2.69 -6.88
N MET A 282 17.36 -2.66 -6.95
CA MET A 282 18.12 -1.85 -7.90
C MET A 282 18.27 -2.59 -9.22
N ARG A 283 17.29 -2.49 -10.11
CA ARG A 283 17.19 -3.28 -11.36
C ARG A 283 18.45 -3.28 -12.24
N ALA A 284 19.17 -2.18 -12.29
CA ALA A 284 20.43 -2.12 -13.04
C ALA A 284 21.46 -3.09 -12.43
N ILE A 285 21.63 -3.06 -11.11
CA ILE A 285 22.54 -3.94 -10.38
C ILE A 285 22.08 -5.40 -10.51
N PHE A 286 20.80 -5.69 -10.27
CA PHE A 286 20.27 -7.05 -10.35
C PHE A 286 20.50 -7.71 -11.71
N LYS A 287 20.48 -6.94 -12.81
CA LYS A 287 20.66 -7.45 -14.16
C LYS A 287 22.13 -7.63 -14.57
N THR A 288 23.06 -6.93 -13.91
CA THR A 288 24.47 -6.85 -14.38
C THR A 288 25.48 -7.40 -13.39
N VAL A 289 25.11 -7.52 -12.11
CA VAL A 289 26.02 -7.97 -11.04
C VAL A 289 25.43 -9.21 -10.40
N LYS A 290 26.21 -10.30 -10.34
CA LYS A 290 25.82 -11.49 -9.59
C LYS A 290 25.81 -11.22 -8.09
N TRP A 291 25.03 -11.99 -7.35
CA TRP A 291 24.96 -11.84 -5.89
C TRP A 291 26.32 -12.05 -5.22
N GLU A 292 27.10 -13.03 -5.66
CA GLU A 292 28.43 -13.38 -5.13
C GLU A 292 29.45 -12.25 -5.33
N ASP A 293 29.26 -11.43 -6.38
CA ASP A 293 30.13 -10.30 -6.72
C ASP A 293 29.63 -8.97 -6.13
N TYR A 294 28.40 -8.98 -5.55
CA TYR A 294 27.79 -7.80 -5.00
C TYR A 294 28.43 -7.43 -3.66
N LYS A 295 29.39 -6.47 -3.70
CA LYS A 295 30.00 -5.92 -2.49
C LYS A 295 29.07 -4.88 -1.87
N TYR A 296 28.56 -5.17 -0.70
CA TYR A 296 27.80 -4.19 0.08
C TYR A 296 28.66 -3.67 1.23
N ASN A 297 28.63 -2.35 1.42
CA ASN A 297 29.32 -1.73 2.54
C ASN A 297 28.70 -2.23 3.85
N THR A 298 29.52 -2.91 4.62
CA THR A 298 29.19 -3.42 5.96
C THR A 298 29.48 -2.40 7.05
N ASN A 299 29.82 -1.17 6.67
CA ASN A 299 30.11 -0.05 7.59
C ASN A 299 28.84 0.58 8.16
#